data_561ace05e097f22f2115e90c94625f58
#
_entry.id   561ace05e097f22f2115e90c94625f58
#
_cell.length_a   1.000
_cell.length_b   1.000
_cell.length_c   1.000
_cell.angle_alpha   90.00
_cell.angle_beta   90.00
_cell.angle_gamma   90.00
#
_symmetry.space_group_name_H-M   'P 1'
#
loop_
_entity.id
_entity.type
_entity.pdbx_description
1 polymer ?
#
loop_
_entity_poly.entity_id
_entity_poly.type
_entity_poly.pdbx_seq_one_letter_code
_entity_poly.pdbx_strand_id
1 'polypeptide(L)'
;MELDNIVSYVTAFAVPVIIALLIIVIGFHIAKKIASAAETAFNKAPNLDVSLSRFFASLIKYLLMVVIFMAALSVLHIDTTPIFGLIAASGAALAFVLQGALGNVAAGVMLILFRPYKVGDEVEIGGARGKVRSIELTATRLSTTDNIDVIVANGQAWGGVIKNYTSMGPRRLDKDFGISYDGDIDKAITAISAAAAANPRVHSVPAPWAKVVNLGDSSVDIQLRAWCDAADYKALSTEISQPVKEALDAAGIGIPYPHEVKIKQHVKSSKGRNSLAKFKALKQKNA
;
A
#
# COMPACT_ATOMS: atom_id res chain seq x y z
N MET A 1 -53.78 -9.88 60.45
CA MET A 1 -52.54 -10.69 60.27
C MET A 1 -52.50 -11.47 58.94
N GLU A 2 -53.59 -12.16 58.55
CA GLU A 2 -53.56 -12.86 57.22
C GLU A 2 -53.71 -11.93 56.02
N LEU A 3 -54.59 -10.93 56.10
CA LEU A 3 -54.78 -9.94 55.04
C LEU A 3 -53.55 -9.10 54.79
N ASP A 4 -52.82 -8.66 55.81
CA ASP A 4 -51.60 -7.89 55.69
C ASP A 4 -50.47 -8.71 55.05
N ASN A 5 -50.41 -10.00 55.37
CA ASN A 5 -49.44 -10.91 54.68
C ASN A 5 -49.78 -11.12 53.21
N ILE A 6 -51.07 -11.29 52.87
CA ILE A 6 -51.49 -11.42 51.44
C ILE A 6 -51.20 -10.14 50.67
N VAL A 7 -51.51 -8.98 51.23
CA VAL A 7 -51.22 -7.68 50.62
C VAL A 7 -49.72 -7.49 50.43
N SER A 8 -48.90 -7.85 51.41
CA SER A 8 -47.45 -7.77 51.31
C SER A 8 -46.85 -8.70 50.23
N TYR A 9 -47.36 -9.94 50.11
CA TYR A 9 -46.94 -10.88 49.06
C TYR A 9 -47.37 -10.40 47.67
N VAL A 10 -48.60 -9.91 47.50
CA VAL A 10 -49.10 -9.39 46.23
C VAL A 10 -48.34 -8.15 45.83
N THR A 11 -48.05 -7.22 46.73
CA THR A 11 -47.28 -6.02 46.41
C THR A 11 -45.80 -6.35 46.09
N ALA A 12 -45.20 -7.27 46.83
CA ALA A 12 -43.82 -7.70 46.59
C ALA A 12 -43.61 -8.39 45.22
N PHE A 13 -44.63 -9.06 44.69
CA PHE A 13 -44.56 -9.75 43.43
C PHE A 13 -45.20 -8.95 42.27
N ALA A 14 -46.41 -8.42 42.46
CA ALA A 14 -47.15 -7.76 41.40
C ALA A 14 -46.52 -6.40 40.97
N VAL A 15 -45.98 -5.64 41.92
CA VAL A 15 -45.40 -4.32 41.61
C VAL A 15 -44.16 -4.43 40.74
N PRO A 16 -43.15 -5.28 41.03
CA PRO A 16 -42.00 -5.47 40.13
C PRO A 16 -42.41 -5.96 38.73
N VAL A 17 -43.40 -6.86 38.64
CA VAL A 17 -43.90 -7.37 37.35
C VAL A 17 -44.53 -6.26 36.52
N ILE A 18 -45.38 -5.42 37.15
CA ILE A 18 -46.02 -4.29 36.46
C ILE A 18 -44.95 -3.30 36.00
N ILE A 19 -43.95 -2.96 36.82
CA ILE A 19 -42.87 -2.05 36.45
C ILE A 19 -42.04 -2.66 35.32
N ALA A 20 -41.71 -3.95 35.36
CA ALA A 20 -40.97 -4.62 34.28
C ALA A 20 -41.74 -4.58 32.95
N LEU A 21 -43.06 -4.84 32.99
CA LEU A 21 -43.90 -4.72 31.80
C LEU A 21 -43.96 -3.29 31.24
N LEU A 22 -44.06 -2.29 32.13
CA LEU A 22 -44.02 -0.87 31.71
C LEU A 22 -42.67 -0.52 31.07
N ILE A 23 -41.57 -0.98 31.66
CA ILE A 23 -40.22 -0.79 31.07
C ILE A 23 -40.16 -1.40 29.67
N ILE A 24 -40.65 -2.62 29.49
CA ILE A 24 -40.66 -3.29 28.18
C ILE A 24 -41.52 -2.52 27.17
N VAL A 25 -42.75 -2.16 27.53
CA VAL A 25 -43.68 -1.47 26.61
C VAL A 25 -43.19 -0.08 26.26
N ILE A 26 -42.83 0.73 27.25
CA ILE A 26 -42.32 2.10 27.02
C ILE A 26 -40.97 2.04 26.30
N GLY A 27 -40.07 1.16 26.75
CA GLY A 27 -38.76 0.96 26.15
C GLY A 27 -38.85 0.53 24.70
N PHE A 28 -39.75 -0.39 24.35
CA PHE A 28 -40.00 -0.79 22.94
C PHE A 28 -40.43 0.39 22.07
N HIS A 29 -41.32 1.24 22.56
CA HIS A 29 -41.75 2.45 21.83
C HIS A 29 -40.61 3.45 21.68
N ILE A 30 -39.80 3.65 22.69
CA ILE A 30 -38.61 4.51 22.65
C ILE A 30 -37.59 3.95 21.66
N ALA A 31 -37.26 2.66 21.73
CA ALA A 31 -36.30 2.01 20.83
C ALA A 31 -36.74 2.11 19.36
N LYS A 32 -38.06 1.93 19.11
CA LYS A 32 -38.61 2.08 17.75
C LYS A 32 -38.51 3.53 17.25
N LYS A 33 -38.79 4.53 18.08
CA LYS A 33 -38.65 5.95 17.74
C LYS A 33 -37.18 6.32 17.45
N ILE A 34 -36.25 5.88 18.30
CA ILE A 34 -34.82 6.14 18.11
C ILE A 34 -34.33 5.50 16.80
N ALA A 35 -34.70 4.22 16.57
CA ALA A 35 -34.33 3.53 15.33
C ALA A 35 -34.89 4.22 14.07
N SER A 36 -36.15 4.67 14.11
CA SER A 36 -36.75 5.41 13.00
C SER A 36 -36.11 6.78 12.77
N ALA A 37 -35.75 7.48 13.85
CA ALA A 37 -35.01 8.74 13.74
C ALA A 37 -33.60 8.52 13.16
N ALA A 38 -32.91 7.46 13.58
CA ALA A 38 -31.61 7.07 13.03
C ALA A 38 -31.72 6.70 11.54
N GLU A 39 -32.73 5.90 11.13
CA GLU A 39 -32.98 5.57 9.72
C GLU A 39 -33.20 6.85 8.88
N THR A 40 -34.01 7.78 9.41
CA THR A 40 -34.26 9.05 8.72
C THR A 40 -32.99 9.90 8.60
N ALA A 41 -32.14 9.91 9.63
CA ALA A 41 -30.87 10.62 9.61
C ALA A 41 -29.89 9.99 8.61
N PHE A 42 -29.79 8.67 8.58
CA PHE A 42 -28.93 7.93 7.63
C PHE A 42 -29.41 8.10 6.18
N ASN A 43 -30.71 8.08 5.94
CA ASN A 43 -31.27 8.29 4.59
C ASN A 43 -31.04 9.70 4.03
N LYS A 44 -30.69 10.68 4.88
CA LYS A 44 -30.30 12.03 4.44
C LYS A 44 -28.83 12.11 4.01
N ALA A 45 -28.01 11.12 4.33
CA ALA A 45 -26.61 11.08 3.95
C ALA A 45 -26.47 10.68 2.47
N PRO A 46 -25.84 11.51 1.60
CA PRO A 46 -25.89 11.34 0.13
C PRO A 46 -25.21 10.08 -0.38
N ASN A 47 -24.43 9.37 0.44
CA ASN A 47 -23.61 8.22 0.05
C ASN A 47 -24.00 6.91 0.77
N LEU A 48 -25.13 6.88 1.50
CA LEU A 48 -25.59 5.69 2.20
C LEU A 48 -26.75 5.04 1.44
N ASP A 49 -26.56 3.77 1.07
CA ASP A 49 -27.61 2.94 0.50
C ASP A 49 -28.76 2.75 1.51
N VAL A 50 -30.00 2.73 1.01
CA VAL A 50 -31.21 2.54 1.83
C VAL A 50 -31.15 1.22 2.63
N SER A 51 -30.54 0.17 2.06
CA SER A 51 -30.37 -1.13 2.73
C SER A 51 -29.45 -1.03 3.94
N LEU A 52 -28.35 -0.26 3.80
CA LEU A 52 -27.40 -0.02 4.86
C LEU A 52 -27.98 0.84 6.00
N SER A 53 -28.76 1.85 5.64
CA SER A 53 -29.50 2.69 6.60
C SER A 53 -30.46 1.86 7.48
N ARG A 54 -31.22 0.96 6.84
CA ARG A 54 -32.13 0.04 7.55
C ARG A 54 -31.37 -0.97 8.44
N PHE A 55 -30.24 -1.46 7.95
CA PHE A 55 -29.40 -2.38 8.74
C PHE A 55 -28.93 -1.71 10.02
N PHE A 56 -28.35 -0.49 9.96
CA PHE A 56 -27.89 0.22 11.15
C PHE A 56 -29.02 0.62 12.09
N ALA A 57 -30.16 1.06 11.55
CA ALA A 57 -31.33 1.36 12.33
C ALA A 57 -31.84 0.11 13.08
N SER A 58 -31.86 -1.05 12.42
CA SER A 58 -32.24 -2.32 13.02
C SER A 58 -31.25 -2.76 14.11
N LEU A 59 -29.95 -2.58 13.86
CA LEU A 59 -28.91 -2.88 14.84
C LEU A 59 -29.07 -2.04 16.11
N ILE A 60 -29.28 -0.73 15.97
CA ILE A 60 -29.56 0.18 17.10
C ILE A 60 -30.80 -0.29 17.87
N LYS A 61 -31.88 -0.63 17.14
CA LYS A 61 -33.11 -1.13 17.75
C LYS A 61 -32.87 -2.38 18.61
N TYR A 62 -32.18 -3.38 18.06
CA TYR A 62 -31.94 -4.63 18.80
C TYR A 62 -31.01 -4.43 19.98
N LEU A 63 -29.97 -3.59 19.87
CA LEU A 63 -29.09 -3.24 20.99
C LEU A 63 -29.89 -2.56 22.12
N LEU A 64 -30.78 -1.62 21.81
CA LEU A 64 -31.65 -0.97 22.77
C LEU A 64 -32.62 -1.97 23.41
N MET A 65 -33.19 -2.91 22.63
CA MET A 65 -34.06 -3.95 23.14
C MET A 65 -33.36 -4.85 24.14
N VAL A 66 -32.10 -5.22 23.94
CA VAL A 66 -31.29 -5.98 24.89
C VAL A 66 -31.14 -5.20 26.19
N VAL A 67 -30.80 -3.91 26.13
CA VAL A 67 -30.67 -3.05 27.33
C VAL A 67 -31.99 -2.95 28.08
N ILE A 68 -33.13 -2.74 27.39
CA ILE A 68 -34.45 -2.65 27.97
C ILE A 68 -34.83 -3.98 28.64
N PHE A 69 -34.56 -5.10 27.99
CA PHE A 69 -34.85 -6.43 28.57
C PHE A 69 -34.04 -6.69 29.83
N MET A 70 -32.74 -6.33 29.80
CA MET A 70 -31.87 -6.44 30.98
C MET A 70 -32.37 -5.57 32.15
N ALA A 71 -32.81 -4.34 31.85
CA ALA A 71 -33.41 -3.46 32.87
C ALA A 71 -34.70 -4.05 33.47
N ALA A 72 -35.55 -4.65 32.65
CA ALA A 72 -36.78 -5.32 33.12
C ALA A 72 -36.45 -6.52 34.00
N LEU A 73 -35.48 -7.37 33.67
CA LEU A 73 -35.02 -8.48 34.47
C LEU A 73 -34.45 -8.01 35.83
N SER A 74 -33.69 -6.92 35.83
CA SER A 74 -33.10 -6.34 37.04
C SER A 74 -34.20 -5.90 38.03
N VAL A 75 -35.30 -5.33 37.55
CA VAL A 75 -36.44 -4.94 38.40
C VAL A 75 -37.16 -6.17 39.01
N LEU A 76 -37.14 -7.29 38.31
CA LEU A 76 -37.65 -8.56 38.78
C LEU A 76 -36.71 -9.27 39.79
N HIS A 77 -35.57 -8.63 40.12
CA HIS A 77 -34.52 -9.19 40.99
C HIS A 77 -33.93 -10.49 40.44
N ILE A 78 -33.99 -10.71 39.12
CA ILE A 78 -33.36 -11.82 38.44
C ILE A 78 -31.87 -11.47 38.26
N ASP A 79 -30.98 -12.38 38.66
CA ASP A 79 -29.55 -12.17 38.46
C ASP A 79 -29.22 -12.15 36.94
N THR A 80 -28.82 -10.99 36.48
CA THR A 80 -28.48 -10.75 35.05
C THR A 80 -27.00 -10.98 34.75
N THR A 81 -26.18 -11.27 35.76
CA THR A 81 -24.72 -11.47 35.62
C THR A 81 -24.36 -12.54 34.58
N PRO A 82 -25.00 -13.72 34.53
CA PRO A 82 -24.71 -14.73 33.51
C PRO A 82 -25.01 -14.25 32.08
N ILE A 83 -26.10 -13.46 31.95
CA ILE A 83 -26.52 -12.93 30.65
C ILE A 83 -25.51 -11.86 30.15
N PHE A 84 -25.07 -10.98 31.07
CA PHE A 84 -23.97 -10.03 30.75
C PHE A 84 -22.70 -10.75 30.34
N GLY A 85 -22.32 -11.82 31.02
CA GLY A 85 -21.17 -12.64 30.66
C GLY A 85 -21.26 -13.20 29.24
N LEU A 86 -22.45 -13.73 28.87
CA LEU A 86 -22.69 -14.24 27.51
C LEU A 86 -22.64 -13.13 26.45
N ILE A 87 -23.26 -11.97 26.72
CA ILE A 87 -23.21 -10.81 25.80
C ILE A 87 -21.80 -10.30 25.66
N ALA A 88 -21.03 -10.18 26.74
CA ALA A 88 -19.65 -9.74 26.71
C ALA A 88 -18.78 -10.70 25.91
N ALA A 89 -18.90 -12.01 26.10
CA ALA A 89 -18.18 -13.03 25.36
C ALA A 89 -18.53 -12.98 23.85
N SER A 90 -19.83 -12.84 23.53
CA SER A 90 -20.30 -12.71 22.14
C SER A 90 -19.80 -11.42 21.48
N GLY A 91 -19.81 -10.31 22.23
CA GLY A 91 -19.27 -9.02 21.79
C GLY A 91 -17.77 -9.08 21.53
N ALA A 92 -17.00 -9.76 22.38
CA ALA A 92 -15.58 -9.97 22.19
C ALA A 92 -15.30 -10.82 20.93
N ALA A 93 -16.05 -11.91 20.73
CA ALA A 93 -15.94 -12.74 19.52
C ALA A 93 -16.23 -11.92 18.25
N LEU A 94 -17.28 -11.10 18.25
CA LEU A 94 -17.62 -10.22 17.13
C LEU A 94 -16.54 -9.16 16.88
N ALA A 95 -15.96 -8.59 17.95
CA ALA A 95 -14.86 -7.63 17.83
C ALA A 95 -13.63 -8.24 17.15
N PHE A 96 -13.28 -9.51 17.43
CA PHE A 96 -12.21 -10.22 16.73
C PHE A 96 -12.50 -10.41 15.24
N VAL A 97 -13.75 -10.75 14.90
CA VAL A 97 -14.16 -10.90 13.49
C VAL A 97 -14.06 -9.57 12.74
N LEU A 98 -14.41 -8.46 13.39
CA LEU A 98 -14.40 -7.12 12.79
C LEU A 98 -13.06 -6.38 12.91
N GLN A 99 -12.07 -6.96 13.60
CA GLN A 99 -10.78 -6.31 13.88
C GLN A 99 -10.11 -5.73 12.63
N GLY A 100 -10.10 -6.48 11.53
CA GLY A 100 -9.50 -6.03 10.27
C GLY A 100 -10.23 -4.83 9.65
N ALA A 101 -11.56 -4.82 9.69
CA ALA A 101 -12.38 -3.73 9.17
C ALA A 101 -12.18 -2.45 10.02
N LEU A 102 -12.24 -2.59 11.34
CA LEU A 102 -12.01 -1.48 12.28
C LEU A 102 -10.58 -0.94 12.18
N GLY A 103 -9.59 -1.81 11.96
CA GLY A 103 -8.21 -1.41 11.71
C GLY A 103 -8.06 -0.54 10.46
N ASN A 104 -8.77 -0.87 9.39
CA ASN A 104 -8.77 -0.04 8.17
C ASN A 104 -9.44 1.32 8.40
N VAL A 105 -10.52 1.38 9.16
CA VAL A 105 -11.18 2.64 9.52
C VAL A 105 -10.25 3.52 10.36
N ALA A 106 -9.62 2.96 11.40
CA ALA A 106 -8.66 3.66 12.24
C ALA A 106 -7.48 4.21 11.41
N ALA A 107 -6.92 3.37 10.52
CA ALA A 107 -5.86 3.78 9.60
C ALA A 107 -6.32 4.90 8.66
N GLY A 108 -7.55 4.84 8.15
CA GLY A 108 -8.12 5.89 7.30
C GLY A 108 -8.19 7.25 8.04
N VAL A 109 -8.64 7.24 9.30
CA VAL A 109 -8.64 8.44 10.15
C VAL A 109 -7.22 8.98 10.35
N MET A 110 -6.24 8.08 10.62
CA MET A 110 -4.83 8.48 10.77
C MET A 110 -4.25 9.08 9.49
N LEU A 111 -4.54 8.51 8.32
CA LEU A 111 -4.13 9.03 7.02
C LEU A 111 -4.68 10.44 6.77
N ILE A 112 -5.95 10.69 7.12
CA ILE A 112 -6.60 12.00 6.96
C ILE A 112 -6.05 13.03 7.96
N LEU A 113 -5.72 12.62 9.18
CA LEU A 113 -5.21 13.49 10.24
C LEU A 113 -3.75 13.88 10.01
N PHE A 114 -2.87 12.90 9.82
CA PHE A 114 -1.42 13.11 9.68
C PHE A 114 -0.99 13.45 8.25
N ARG A 115 -1.78 13.10 7.26
CA ARG A 115 -1.59 13.46 5.84
C ARG A 115 -0.19 13.12 5.29
N PRO A 116 0.30 11.90 5.42
CA PRO A 116 1.58 11.51 4.81
C PRO A 116 1.53 11.65 3.29
N TYR A 117 0.35 11.63 2.70
CA TYR A 117 0.06 11.98 1.32
C TYR A 117 -1.32 12.65 1.21
N LYS A 118 -1.56 13.31 0.07
CA LYS A 118 -2.80 14.03 -0.24
C LYS A 118 -3.37 13.53 -1.56
N VAL A 119 -4.65 13.82 -1.81
CA VAL A 119 -5.26 13.62 -3.12
C VAL A 119 -4.48 14.43 -4.16
N GLY A 120 -4.08 13.77 -5.23
CA GLY A 120 -3.25 14.33 -6.29
C GLY A 120 -1.76 13.95 -6.20
N ASP A 121 -1.25 13.50 -5.07
CA ASP A 121 0.14 13.03 -4.92
C ASP A 121 0.36 11.72 -5.70
N GLU A 122 1.56 11.54 -6.24
CA GLU A 122 2.04 10.25 -6.73
C GLU A 122 2.70 9.50 -5.60
N VAL A 123 2.17 8.33 -5.26
CA VAL A 123 2.63 7.53 -4.13
C VAL A 123 2.84 6.07 -4.50
N GLU A 124 3.61 5.37 -3.68
CA GLU A 124 3.71 3.91 -3.66
C GLU A 124 3.36 3.43 -2.25
N ILE A 125 2.24 2.74 -2.14
CA ILE A 125 1.67 2.22 -0.89
C ILE A 125 1.11 0.82 -1.14
N GLY A 126 1.24 -0.09 -0.17
CA GLY A 126 0.73 -1.45 -0.28
C GLY A 126 1.25 -2.22 -1.51
N GLY A 127 2.45 -1.89 -2.01
CA GLY A 127 3.04 -2.48 -3.21
C GLY A 127 2.50 -1.92 -4.54
N ALA A 128 1.58 -0.97 -4.51
CA ALA A 128 1.03 -0.32 -5.70
C ALA A 128 1.51 1.13 -5.83
N ARG A 129 1.84 1.54 -7.06
CA ARG A 129 2.23 2.91 -7.38
C ARG A 129 1.16 3.59 -8.24
N GLY A 130 0.78 4.81 -7.87
CA GLY A 130 -0.19 5.59 -8.62
C GLY A 130 -0.43 6.96 -8.04
N LYS A 131 -1.29 7.73 -8.72
CA LYS A 131 -1.76 9.04 -8.25
C LYS A 131 -2.97 8.83 -7.34
N VAL A 132 -2.96 9.43 -6.15
CA VAL A 132 -4.07 9.35 -5.20
C VAL A 132 -5.30 10.04 -5.76
N ARG A 133 -6.40 9.28 -5.96
CA ARG A 133 -7.70 9.80 -6.40
C ARG A 133 -8.59 10.19 -5.23
N SER A 134 -8.68 9.31 -4.23
CA SER A 134 -9.46 9.54 -3.01
C SER A 134 -8.87 8.79 -1.83
N ILE A 135 -9.09 9.32 -0.64
CA ILE A 135 -8.84 8.65 0.62
C ILE A 135 -10.20 8.46 1.27
N GLU A 136 -10.69 7.22 1.26
CA GLU A 136 -11.97 6.83 1.81
C GLU A 136 -11.81 6.29 3.22
N LEU A 137 -12.90 5.94 3.90
CA LEU A 137 -12.87 5.50 5.29
C LEU A 137 -12.06 4.22 5.49
N THR A 138 -12.13 3.26 4.57
CA THR A 138 -11.49 1.94 4.69
C THR A 138 -10.37 1.69 3.69
N ALA A 139 -10.30 2.48 2.62
CA ALA A 139 -9.36 2.28 1.52
C ALA A 139 -8.92 3.61 0.91
N THR A 140 -7.74 3.62 0.30
CA THR A 140 -7.23 4.68 -0.56
C THR A 140 -7.27 4.21 -2.01
N ARG A 141 -7.80 5.03 -2.92
CA ARG A 141 -7.84 4.75 -4.35
C ARG A 141 -6.69 5.44 -5.07
N LEU A 142 -5.98 4.67 -5.87
CA LEU A 142 -4.91 5.14 -6.74
C LEU A 142 -5.31 4.96 -8.20
N SER A 143 -4.86 5.86 -9.05
CA SER A 143 -4.89 5.69 -10.50
C SER A 143 -3.46 5.50 -10.99
N THR A 144 -3.19 4.39 -11.66
CA THR A 144 -1.90 4.15 -12.32
C THR A 144 -1.74 5.01 -13.56
N THR A 145 -0.54 5.05 -14.14
CA THR A 145 -0.26 5.86 -15.35
C THR A 145 -0.97 5.34 -16.60
N ASP A 146 -1.36 4.07 -16.61
CA ASP A 146 -2.16 3.39 -17.63
C ASP A 146 -3.65 3.37 -17.31
N ASN A 147 -4.08 4.23 -16.35
CA ASN A 147 -5.47 4.48 -15.95
C ASN A 147 -6.19 3.28 -15.30
N ILE A 148 -5.44 2.43 -14.60
CA ILE A 148 -6.02 1.36 -13.78
C ILE A 148 -6.39 1.93 -12.40
N ASP A 149 -7.59 1.61 -11.91
CA ASP A 149 -8.03 1.94 -10.55
C ASP A 149 -7.52 0.87 -9.57
N VAL A 150 -6.66 1.26 -8.66
CA VAL A 150 -6.11 0.38 -7.63
C VAL A 150 -6.65 0.79 -6.27
N ILE A 151 -7.25 -0.15 -5.56
CA ILE A 151 -7.82 0.06 -4.24
C ILE A 151 -6.89 -0.58 -3.20
N VAL A 152 -6.32 0.25 -2.34
CA VAL A 152 -5.42 -0.17 -1.26
C VAL A 152 -6.14 0.00 0.07
N ALA A 153 -6.26 -1.07 0.85
CA ALA A 153 -6.82 -1.00 2.20
C ALA A 153 -5.98 -0.05 3.07
N ASN A 154 -6.63 0.84 3.83
CA ASN A 154 -5.92 1.86 4.61
C ASN A 154 -4.95 1.27 5.64
N GLY A 155 -5.26 0.09 6.20
CA GLY A 155 -4.36 -0.62 7.11
C GLY A 155 -3.04 -1.03 6.46
N GLN A 156 -3.07 -1.42 5.17
CA GLN A 156 -1.85 -1.71 4.40
C GLN A 156 -1.06 -0.44 4.10
N ALA A 157 -1.77 0.66 3.78
CA ALA A 157 -1.13 1.94 3.50
C ALA A 157 -0.46 2.51 4.74
N TRP A 158 -1.16 2.55 5.89
CA TRP A 158 -0.64 3.11 7.14
C TRP A 158 0.40 2.22 7.83
N GLY A 159 0.20 0.90 7.79
CA GLY A 159 1.09 -0.07 8.44
C GLY A 159 2.35 -0.40 7.64
N GLY A 160 2.47 0.06 6.40
CA GLY A 160 3.58 -0.21 5.50
C GLY A 160 4.48 0.99 5.25
N VAL A 161 5.43 0.81 4.33
CA VAL A 161 6.27 1.92 3.84
C VAL A 161 5.45 2.78 2.88
N ILE A 162 5.41 4.08 3.14
CA ILE A 162 4.79 5.09 2.27
C ILE A 162 5.91 5.82 1.53
N LYS A 163 5.98 5.67 0.20
CA LYS A 163 6.84 6.50 -0.66
C LYS A 163 5.98 7.55 -1.33
N ASN A 164 6.20 8.82 -1.00
CA ASN A 164 5.53 9.94 -1.65
C ASN A 164 6.52 10.61 -2.60
N TYR A 165 6.23 10.54 -3.90
CA TYR A 165 7.10 11.05 -4.96
C TYR A 165 6.88 12.54 -5.27
N THR A 166 5.88 13.17 -4.65
CA THR A 166 5.47 14.55 -4.96
C THR A 166 5.72 15.50 -3.80
N SER A 167 5.63 15.05 -2.55
CA SER A 167 5.59 15.90 -1.37
C SER A 167 6.88 16.70 -1.10
N MET A 168 8.03 16.18 -1.53
CA MET A 168 9.34 16.82 -1.32
C MET A 168 9.66 17.88 -2.38
N GLY A 169 8.81 18.05 -3.41
CA GLY A 169 9.04 18.99 -4.50
C GLY A 169 10.01 18.42 -5.54
N PRO A 170 11.20 19.01 -5.73
CA PRO A 170 12.14 18.58 -6.76
C PRO A 170 12.57 17.13 -6.62
N ARG A 171 12.69 16.44 -7.77
CA ARG A 171 13.18 15.06 -7.87
C ARG A 171 14.48 15.01 -8.64
N ARG A 172 15.35 14.08 -8.27
CA ARG A 172 16.57 13.78 -9.01
C ARG A 172 16.33 12.63 -9.96
N LEU A 173 16.64 12.86 -11.25
CA LEU A 173 16.77 11.84 -12.25
C LEU A 173 18.22 11.32 -12.22
N ASP A 174 18.40 10.03 -12.05
CA ASP A 174 19.68 9.34 -12.20
C ASP A 174 19.55 8.45 -13.45
N LYS A 175 20.43 8.68 -14.46
CA LYS A 175 20.40 7.94 -15.72
C LYS A 175 21.80 7.67 -16.25
N ASP A 176 22.06 6.42 -16.60
CA ASP A 176 23.36 5.97 -17.04
C ASP A 176 23.45 5.98 -18.59
N PHE A 177 24.62 6.39 -19.09
CA PHE A 177 24.98 6.41 -20.50
C PHE A 177 26.31 5.71 -20.67
N GLY A 178 26.33 4.62 -21.43
CA GLY A 178 27.56 3.87 -21.74
C GLY A 178 28.29 4.46 -22.96
N ILE A 179 29.57 4.71 -22.83
CA ILE A 179 30.45 5.10 -23.93
C ILE A 179 31.50 4.03 -24.20
N SER A 180 32.09 4.04 -25.41
CA SER A 180 33.17 3.13 -25.75
C SER A 180 34.40 3.37 -24.87
N TYR A 181 35.16 2.31 -24.55
CA TYR A 181 36.42 2.39 -23.79
C TYR A 181 37.48 3.27 -24.49
N ASP A 182 37.42 3.38 -25.82
CA ASP A 182 38.32 4.26 -26.61
C ASP A 182 37.84 5.73 -26.63
N GLY A 183 36.67 6.02 -26.05
CA GLY A 183 36.08 7.35 -26.02
C GLY A 183 36.75 8.28 -25.02
N ASP A 184 36.80 9.57 -25.34
CA ASP A 184 37.28 10.63 -24.45
C ASP A 184 36.25 10.89 -23.36
N ILE A 185 36.53 10.45 -22.13
CA ILE A 185 35.63 10.53 -20.97
C ILE A 185 35.30 11.98 -20.63
N ASP A 186 36.25 12.89 -20.66
CA ASP A 186 36.04 14.29 -20.27
C ASP A 186 35.14 15.02 -21.28
N LYS A 187 35.32 14.74 -22.57
CA LYS A 187 34.45 15.25 -23.64
C LYS A 187 33.02 14.69 -23.47
N ALA A 188 32.89 13.38 -23.17
CA ALA A 188 31.60 12.76 -22.95
C ALA A 188 30.86 13.36 -21.77
N ILE A 189 31.54 13.56 -20.61
CA ILE A 189 30.98 14.21 -19.41
C ILE A 189 30.49 15.62 -19.75
N THR A 190 31.30 16.38 -20.51
CA THR A 190 30.96 17.74 -20.95
C THR A 190 29.72 17.74 -21.84
N ALA A 191 29.68 16.86 -22.86
CA ALA A 191 28.55 16.74 -23.77
C ALA A 191 27.25 16.35 -23.06
N ILE A 192 27.30 15.34 -22.18
CA ILE A 192 26.14 14.89 -21.39
C ILE A 192 25.64 16.02 -20.48
N SER A 193 26.56 16.69 -19.79
CA SER A 193 26.19 17.78 -18.87
C SER A 193 25.58 18.97 -19.60
N ALA A 194 26.12 19.33 -20.75
CA ALA A 194 25.61 20.42 -21.60
C ALA A 194 24.23 20.09 -22.17
N ALA A 195 24.04 18.87 -22.69
CA ALA A 195 22.74 18.41 -23.17
C ALA A 195 21.65 18.42 -22.06
N ALA A 196 22.03 18.02 -20.85
CA ALA A 196 21.13 18.07 -19.71
C ALA A 196 20.80 19.52 -19.30
N ALA A 197 21.78 20.40 -19.25
CA ALA A 197 21.58 21.81 -18.88
C ALA A 197 20.75 22.59 -19.92
N ALA A 198 20.76 22.16 -21.19
CA ALA A 198 19.94 22.77 -22.24
C ALA A 198 18.44 22.38 -22.15
N ASN A 199 18.10 21.36 -21.39
CA ASN A 199 16.71 20.94 -21.23
C ASN A 199 15.95 21.86 -20.24
N PRO A 200 14.85 22.51 -20.66
CA PRO A 200 14.14 23.48 -19.84
C PRO A 200 13.50 22.91 -18.56
N ARG A 201 13.36 21.59 -18.48
CA ARG A 201 12.85 20.90 -17.27
C ARG A 201 13.93 20.65 -16.22
N VAL A 202 15.19 20.79 -16.59
CA VAL A 202 16.32 20.58 -15.68
C VAL A 202 16.61 21.85 -14.91
N HIS A 203 16.68 21.74 -13.59
CA HIS A 203 17.04 22.86 -12.72
C HIS A 203 18.51 23.24 -12.93
N SER A 204 18.78 24.53 -12.91
CA SER A 204 20.15 25.06 -12.96
C SER A 204 20.85 24.94 -11.59
N VAL A 205 20.08 24.83 -10.51
CA VAL A 205 20.59 24.69 -9.13
C VAL A 205 19.80 23.59 -8.43
N PRO A 206 20.44 22.49 -8.02
CA PRO A 206 21.85 22.12 -8.34
C PRO A 206 22.06 21.86 -9.81
N ALA A 207 23.24 22.23 -10.32
CA ALA A 207 23.61 21.98 -11.72
C ALA A 207 23.64 20.47 -12.03
N PRO A 208 23.35 20.06 -13.28
CA PRO A 208 23.51 18.69 -13.71
C PRO A 208 24.92 18.17 -13.43
N TRP A 209 24.99 16.93 -12.94
CA TRP A 209 26.24 16.27 -12.60
C TRP A 209 26.39 15.00 -13.45
N ALA A 210 27.53 14.85 -14.12
CA ALA A 210 27.85 13.65 -14.87
C ALA A 210 29.25 13.15 -14.48
N LYS A 211 29.36 11.85 -14.17
CA LYS A 211 30.64 11.20 -13.86
C LYS A 211 30.61 9.72 -14.17
N VAL A 212 31.80 9.14 -14.37
CA VAL A 212 31.96 7.69 -14.46
C VAL A 212 31.54 7.05 -13.13
N VAL A 213 30.65 6.07 -13.20
CA VAL A 213 30.15 5.31 -12.04
C VAL A 213 30.48 3.83 -12.12
N ASN A 214 30.75 3.31 -13.32
CA ASN A 214 31.03 1.90 -13.52
C ASN A 214 31.91 1.70 -14.77
N LEU A 215 32.70 0.63 -14.77
CA LEU A 215 33.41 0.09 -15.92
C LEU A 215 32.74 -1.24 -16.27
N GLY A 216 31.82 -1.20 -17.23
CA GLY A 216 31.02 -2.35 -17.65
C GLY A 216 31.76 -3.29 -18.59
N ASP A 217 31.13 -4.40 -18.97
CA ASP A 217 31.73 -5.43 -19.84
C ASP A 217 32.10 -4.91 -21.24
N SER A 218 31.39 -3.90 -21.73
CA SER A 218 31.63 -3.32 -23.08
C SER A 218 31.56 -1.80 -23.09
N SER A 219 31.31 -1.14 -21.95
CA SER A 219 31.14 0.31 -21.85
C SER A 219 31.78 0.90 -20.61
N VAL A 220 32.13 2.18 -20.69
CA VAL A 220 32.38 3.04 -19.53
C VAL A 220 31.06 3.74 -19.23
N ASP A 221 30.48 3.49 -18.06
CA ASP A 221 29.15 4.01 -17.71
C ASP A 221 29.27 5.35 -17.01
N ILE A 222 28.71 6.38 -17.63
CA ILE A 222 28.63 7.74 -17.11
C ILE A 222 27.21 7.99 -16.60
N GLN A 223 27.07 8.26 -15.30
CA GLN A 223 25.79 8.60 -14.72
C GLN A 223 25.55 10.09 -14.79
N LEU A 224 24.41 10.48 -15.38
CA LEU A 224 23.84 11.80 -15.30
C LEU A 224 22.91 11.88 -14.09
N ARG A 225 23.12 12.90 -13.25
CA ARG A 225 22.17 13.30 -12.20
C ARG A 225 21.65 14.69 -12.51
N ALA A 226 20.34 14.79 -12.72
CA ALA A 226 19.67 16.05 -13.02
C ALA A 226 18.44 16.23 -12.11
N TRP A 227 18.26 17.43 -11.59
CA TRP A 227 17.09 17.77 -10.77
C TRP A 227 16.01 18.41 -11.64
N CYS A 228 14.76 18.08 -11.38
CA CYS A 228 13.59 18.62 -12.06
C CYS A 228 12.41 18.67 -11.11
N ASP A 229 11.34 19.36 -11.48
CA ASP A 229 10.08 19.29 -10.76
C ASP A 229 9.51 17.87 -10.80
N ALA A 230 8.83 17.47 -9.72
CA ALA A 230 8.24 16.14 -9.61
C ALA A 230 7.28 15.82 -10.76
N ALA A 231 6.54 16.83 -11.24
CA ALA A 231 5.63 16.73 -12.38
C ALA A 231 6.34 16.42 -13.70
N ASP A 232 7.55 16.93 -13.89
CA ASP A 232 8.35 16.80 -15.09
C ASP A 232 9.23 15.54 -15.13
N TYR A 233 9.36 14.86 -13.99
CA TYR A 233 10.26 13.71 -13.86
C TYR A 233 10.05 12.64 -14.93
N LYS A 234 8.79 12.27 -15.21
CA LYS A 234 8.48 11.22 -16.17
C LYS A 234 8.81 11.65 -17.60
N ALA A 235 8.48 12.89 -17.96
CA ALA A 235 8.81 13.47 -19.26
C ALA A 235 10.33 13.55 -19.45
N LEU A 236 11.03 14.13 -18.48
CA LEU A 236 12.49 14.25 -18.51
C LEU A 236 13.17 12.88 -18.64
N SER A 237 12.71 11.88 -17.90
CA SER A 237 13.31 10.53 -17.90
C SER A 237 13.27 9.84 -19.27
N THR A 238 12.27 10.18 -20.08
CA THR A 238 12.12 9.66 -21.46
C THR A 238 12.83 10.53 -22.48
N GLU A 239 12.68 11.84 -22.39
CA GLU A 239 13.18 12.79 -23.38
C GLU A 239 14.70 12.95 -23.37
N ILE A 240 15.36 12.89 -22.21
CA ILE A 240 16.78 13.22 -22.06
C ILE A 240 17.73 12.32 -22.87
N SER A 241 17.29 11.10 -23.20
CA SER A 241 18.14 10.12 -23.87
C SER A 241 18.56 10.56 -25.27
N GLN A 242 17.62 11.15 -26.03
CA GLN A 242 17.87 11.55 -27.40
C GLN A 242 18.86 12.74 -27.48
N PRO A 243 18.65 13.87 -26.79
CA PRO A 243 19.60 14.97 -26.78
C PRO A 243 21.02 14.57 -26.33
N VAL A 244 21.12 13.67 -25.34
CA VAL A 244 22.40 13.16 -24.87
C VAL A 244 23.07 12.33 -25.96
N LYS A 245 22.33 11.45 -26.66
CA LYS A 245 22.88 10.67 -27.78
C LYS A 245 23.36 11.57 -28.90
N GLU A 246 22.60 12.57 -29.28
CA GLU A 246 22.97 13.54 -30.32
C GLU A 246 24.21 14.34 -29.92
N ALA A 247 24.33 14.74 -28.63
CA ALA A 247 25.51 15.45 -28.15
C ALA A 247 26.75 14.57 -28.12
N LEU A 248 26.65 13.30 -27.80
CA LEU A 248 27.74 12.33 -27.85
C LEU A 248 28.19 12.09 -29.29
N ASP A 249 27.26 11.94 -30.23
CA ASP A 249 27.58 11.80 -31.68
C ASP A 249 28.31 13.04 -32.20
N ALA A 250 27.82 14.24 -31.86
CA ALA A 250 28.46 15.50 -32.27
C ALA A 250 29.86 15.67 -31.66
N ALA A 251 30.11 15.11 -30.48
CA ALA A 251 31.43 15.09 -29.85
C ALA A 251 32.35 13.98 -30.38
N GLY A 252 31.88 13.13 -31.30
CA GLY A 252 32.60 11.98 -31.82
C GLY A 252 32.78 10.83 -30.83
N ILE A 253 31.90 10.73 -29.84
CA ILE A 253 31.94 9.69 -28.81
C ILE A 253 31.03 8.52 -29.21
N GLY A 254 31.62 7.35 -29.40
CA GLY A 254 30.89 6.13 -29.78
C GLY A 254 30.13 5.52 -28.58
N ILE A 255 28.89 5.06 -28.83
CA ILE A 255 28.15 4.19 -27.94
C ILE A 255 28.44 2.74 -28.37
N PRO A 256 29.04 1.91 -27.49
CA PRO A 256 29.56 0.62 -27.94
C PRO A 256 28.43 -0.41 -28.13
N TYR A 257 28.63 -1.28 -29.11
CA TYR A 257 27.89 -2.54 -29.17
C TYR A 257 28.50 -3.55 -28.21
N PRO A 258 27.79 -4.62 -27.86
CA PRO A 258 28.38 -5.71 -27.05
C PRO A 258 29.63 -6.27 -27.74
N HIS A 259 30.77 -6.30 -27.05
CA HIS A 259 32.05 -6.82 -27.58
C HIS A 259 32.30 -8.21 -26.99
N GLU A 260 32.67 -9.16 -27.85
CA GLU A 260 33.16 -10.50 -27.46
C GLU A 260 34.60 -10.70 -27.97
N VAL A 261 35.49 -11.08 -27.08
CA VAL A 261 36.85 -11.50 -27.45
C VAL A 261 36.87 -13.01 -27.59
N LYS A 262 36.96 -13.53 -28.84
CA LYS A 262 37.12 -14.96 -29.13
C LYS A 262 38.59 -15.32 -29.23
N ILE A 263 39.14 -15.96 -28.21
CA ILE A 263 40.52 -16.47 -28.21
C ILE A 263 40.51 -17.86 -28.86
N LYS A 264 41.00 -17.97 -30.11
CA LYS A 264 41.22 -19.26 -30.75
C LYS A 264 42.58 -19.82 -30.32
N GLN A 265 42.58 -20.73 -29.33
CA GLN A 265 43.78 -21.50 -29.00
C GLN A 265 43.95 -22.62 -30.02
N HIS A 266 45.00 -22.53 -30.83
CA HIS A 266 45.48 -23.68 -31.62
C HIS A 266 46.23 -24.63 -30.68
N VAL A 267 45.50 -25.58 -30.08
CA VAL A 267 46.15 -26.71 -29.40
C VAL A 267 46.91 -27.53 -30.47
N LYS A 268 48.22 -27.33 -30.56
CA LYS A 268 49.06 -28.26 -31.32
C LYS A 268 48.85 -29.64 -30.71
N SER A 269 48.09 -30.49 -31.41
CA SER A 269 48.03 -31.91 -31.05
C SER A 269 49.45 -32.45 -31.03
N SER A 270 50.05 -32.61 -29.88
CA SER A 270 51.22 -33.45 -29.73
C SER A 270 50.81 -34.86 -30.17
N LYS A 271 51.28 -35.24 -31.34
CA LYS A 271 51.08 -36.58 -31.88
C LYS A 271 51.47 -37.60 -30.78
N GLY A 272 50.47 -38.04 -30.04
CA GLY A 272 50.56 -39.21 -29.19
C GLY A 272 50.74 -40.48 -30.04
N ARG A 273 51.88 -40.55 -30.75
CA ARG A 273 52.23 -41.72 -31.57
C ARG A 273 53.13 -42.70 -30.85
N ASN A 274 53.51 -42.43 -29.60
CA ASN A 274 54.46 -43.28 -28.89
C ASN A 274 53.91 -44.05 -27.71
N SER A 275 52.67 -43.83 -27.26
CA SER A 275 52.14 -44.58 -26.08
C SER A 275 51.60 -45.97 -26.47
N LEU A 276 50.94 -46.09 -27.65
CA LEU A 276 50.40 -47.39 -28.10
C LEU A 276 51.50 -48.34 -28.60
N ALA A 277 52.59 -47.83 -29.18
CA ALA A 277 53.77 -48.65 -29.57
C ALA A 277 54.52 -49.17 -28.32
N LYS A 278 54.68 -48.35 -27.29
CA LYS A 278 55.28 -48.80 -26.02
C LYS A 278 54.39 -49.82 -25.28
N PHE A 279 53.09 -49.72 -25.31
CA PHE A 279 52.19 -50.66 -24.69
C PHE A 279 52.16 -52.02 -25.42
N LYS A 280 52.24 -52.01 -26.76
CA LYS A 280 52.36 -53.26 -27.54
C LYS A 280 53.73 -53.95 -27.36
N ALA A 281 54.82 -53.20 -27.25
CA ALA A 281 56.13 -53.76 -26.97
C ALA A 281 56.29 -54.39 -25.55
N LEU A 282 55.62 -53.83 -24.56
CA LEU A 282 55.56 -54.38 -23.18
C LEU A 282 54.76 -55.63 -23.09
N LYS A 283 53.68 -55.81 -23.90
CA LYS A 283 52.86 -57.00 -23.90
C LYS A 283 53.51 -58.19 -24.62
N GLN A 284 54.47 -57.95 -25.55
CA GLN A 284 55.23 -59.00 -26.24
C GLN A 284 56.48 -59.46 -25.45
N LYS A 285 56.85 -58.79 -24.35
CA LYS A 285 58.00 -59.18 -23.54
C LYS A 285 57.64 -60.00 -22.30
N ASN A 286 56.36 -60.19 -22.04
CA ASN A 286 55.81 -60.95 -20.92
C ASN A 286 54.87 -62.11 -21.38
N ALA A 287 55.03 -62.60 -22.62
CA ALA A 287 54.45 -63.82 -23.13
C ALA A 287 55.53 -64.82 -23.44
#